data_978bd528063b00c706d2ac6f71b19260
#
_entry.id   978bd528063b00c706d2ac6f71b19260
#
_cell.length_a   1.000
_cell.length_b   1.000
_cell.length_c   1.000
_cell.angle_alpha   90.00
_cell.angle_beta   90.00
_cell.angle_gamma   90.00
#
_symmetry.space_group_name_H-M   'P 1'
#
loop_
_entity.id
_entity.type
_entity.pdbx_description
1 polymer ?
#
loop_
_entity_poly.entity_id
_entity_poly.type
_entity_poly.pdbx_seq_one_letter_code
_entity_poly.pdbx_strand_id
1 'polypeptide(L)'
;MKLKLLLGALAFSCITTHAQVATINENFDNFTSGNTTFPQNGWSAQLATNPLPYPPAPMMIVTSDTNKAVQSYAGNNGTAPSYLITPQIVAPTGDKTLTFSAGLVNTSPGVSTIQIGLASNPADMTTFTAVGTPISISGVTAQNYTVNIPASSSSYIVFKITPMAAHTATLIDNVVYDTPAVGTINENFNAFTSGTSAIPQMGWNKVTATAAYNVYIATNNGSNAIQFYAANTANTTSYLIAPKIVAPDGSKKLRYTTAISASANGSGTLEVGLVSSPTDMSTFTSLGAPVTITTSNTAPQTFTLDVPASTKQYIAWKFTGAATHSAVYIDDVIYDVLSVLGTSETKFNTNTLNFAINAENELQFAGNSEVKSIKIYSASGNLVNQGTVKNNRFNISALATGVYIFVSEDNKGAVTQSKFIKK
;
A
#
# COMPACT_ATOMS: atom_id res chain seq x y z
N MET A 1 21.91 -41.92 -62.16
CA MET A 1 21.95 -41.51 -60.72
C MET A 1 20.97 -40.39 -60.57
N LYS A 2 19.84 -40.68 -59.89
CA LYS A 2 18.80 -39.67 -59.60
C LYS A 2 18.96 -39.21 -58.16
N LEU A 3 19.37 -37.96 -57.98
CA LEU A 3 19.52 -37.29 -56.71
C LEU A 3 18.11 -36.93 -56.16
N LYS A 4 17.70 -37.54 -55.08
CA LYS A 4 16.45 -37.19 -54.36
C LYS A 4 16.77 -36.06 -53.39
N LEU A 5 16.29 -34.86 -53.73
CA LEU A 5 16.34 -33.70 -52.83
C LEU A 5 15.29 -33.92 -51.69
N LEU A 6 15.76 -34.12 -50.46
CA LEU A 6 14.91 -34.20 -49.27
C LEU A 6 14.71 -32.77 -48.76
N LEU A 7 13.54 -32.19 -49.04
CA LEU A 7 13.13 -30.89 -48.48
C LEU A 7 12.62 -31.13 -47.05
N GLY A 8 13.47 -30.89 -46.07
CA GLY A 8 13.03 -30.86 -44.67
C GLY A 8 12.27 -29.56 -44.41
N ALA A 9 10.97 -29.64 -44.25
CA ALA A 9 10.17 -28.52 -43.76
C ALA A 9 10.51 -28.24 -42.28
N LEU A 10 11.29 -27.20 -42.03
CA LEU A 10 11.46 -26.65 -40.67
C LEU A 10 10.15 -25.95 -40.28
N ALA A 11 9.31 -26.62 -39.49
CA ALA A 11 8.19 -25.96 -38.87
C ALA A 11 8.74 -24.99 -37.80
N PHE A 12 8.84 -23.69 -38.12
CA PHE A 12 9.01 -22.64 -37.17
C PHE A 12 7.68 -22.56 -36.36
N SER A 13 7.65 -23.16 -35.19
CA SER A 13 6.65 -22.81 -34.21
C SER A 13 6.93 -21.38 -33.73
N CYS A 14 6.17 -20.40 -34.20
CA CYS A 14 6.16 -19.07 -33.63
C CYS A 14 5.72 -19.18 -32.17
N ILE A 15 6.67 -19.28 -31.25
CA ILE A 15 6.43 -19.05 -29.85
C ILE A 15 6.20 -17.54 -29.75
N THR A 16 4.94 -17.11 -29.63
CA THR A 16 4.62 -15.74 -29.27
C THR A 16 5.08 -15.57 -27.82
N THR A 17 6.29 -15.07 -27.63
CA THR A 17 6.76 -14.66 -26.30
C THR A 17 6.02 -13.39 -25.94
N HIS A 18 4.96 -13.52 -25.16
CA HIS A 18 4.39 -12.37 -24.48
C HIS A 18 5.43 -11.86 -23.47
N ALA A 19 5.64 -10.54 -23.45
CA ALA A 19 6.49 -9.93 -22.43
C ALA A 19 5.93 -10.25 -21.02
N GLN A 20 6.83 -10.53 -20.07
CA GLN A 20 6.43 -10.74 -18.69
C GLN A 20 5.77 -9.48 -18.15
N VAL A 21 4.63 -9.63 -17.45
CA VAL A 21 3.92 -8.52 -16.82
C VAL A 21 4.34 -8.39 -15.36
N ALA A 22 4.54 -7.16 -14.90
CA ALA A 22 4.90 -6.90 -13.51
C ALA A 22 3.69 -7.00 -12.57
N THR A 23 2.49 -6.71 -13.10
CA THR A 23 1.21 -6.69 -12.39
C THR A 23 0.11 -7.23 -13.31
N ILE A 24 -0.99 -7.68 -12.72
CA ILE A 24 -2.21 -8.08 -13.45
C ILE A 24 -3.35 -7.22 -12.90
N ASN A 25 -4.21 -6.74 -13.79
CA ASN A 25 -5.50 -6.13 -13.48
C ASN A 25 -6.48 -6.52 -14.59
N GLU A 26 -7.23 -7.60 -14.36
CA GLU A 26 -8.04 -8.25 -15.38
C GLU A 26 -9.46 -8.53 -14.86
N ASN A 27 -10.45 -7.97 -15.54
CA ASN A 27 -11.89 -8.18 -15.28
C ASN A 27 -12.58 -8.98 -16.39
N PHE A 28 -11.82 -9.50 -17.35
CA PHE A 28 -12.26 -10.31 -18.47
C PHE A 28 -13.30 -9.70 -19.43
N ASP A 29 -13.73 -8.44 -19.22
CA ASP A 29 -14.77 -7.80 -20.05
C ASP A 29 -14.34 -7.65 -21.52
N ASN A 30 -13.05 -7.52 -21.77
CA ASN A 30 -12.47 -7.40 -23.12
C ASN A 30 -12.19 -8.76 -23.79
N PHE A 31 -12.51 -9.88 -23.14
CA PHE A 31 -12.29 -11.22 -23.70
C PHE A 31 -13.42 -11.61 -24.66
N THR A 32 -13.09 -12.45 -25.62
CA THR A 32 -14.09 -13.13 -26.44
C THR A 32 -14.80 -14.20 -25.63
N SER A 33 -16.12 -14.18 -25.61
CA SER A 33 -16.94 -15.16 -24.87
C SER A 33 -17.00 -16.48 -25.60
N GLY A 34 -17.22 -17.58 -24.85
CA GLY A 34 -17.45 -18.92 -25.37
C GLY A 34 -16.44 -19.95 -24.88
N ASN A 35 -16.61 -21.20 -25.32
CA ASN A 35 -15.88 -22.38 -24.81
C ASN A 35 -14.53 -22.66 -25.49
N THR A 36 -14.13 -21.88 -26.49
CA THR A 36 -12.85 -22.02 -27.19
C THR A 36 -11.94 -20.82 -26.97
N THR A 37 -12.12 -20.12 -25.85
CA THR A 37 -11.53 -18.81 -25.64
C THR A 37 -10.12 -18.83 -25.09
N PHE A 38 -9.63 -19.97 -24.57
CA PHE A 38 -8.25 -20.09 -24.08
C PHE A 38 -7.37 -20.90 -25.03
N PRO A 39 -6.11 -20.44 -25.27
CA PRO A 39 -5.43 -19.26 -24.69
C PRO A 39 -5.90 -17.93 -25.29
N GLN A 40 -6.02 -16.89 -24.46
CA GLN A 40 -6.39 -15.53 -24.87
C GLN A 40 -5.71 -14.49 -23.98
N ASN A 41 -5.21 -13.40 -24.55
CA ASN A 41 -4.53 -12.29 -23.84
C ASN A 41 -3.43 -12.76 -22.86
N GLY A 42 -2.72 -13.84 -23.21
CA GLY A 42 -1.71 -14.46 -22.36
C GLY A 42 -2.23 -15.41 -21.29
N TRP A 43 -3.54 -15.43 -21.02
CA TRP A 43 -4.16 -16.43 -20.15
C TRP A 43 -4.32 -17.75 -20.87
N SER A 44 -4.16 -18.85 -20.11
CA SER A 44 -4.33 -20.21 -20.63
C SER A 44 -5.10 -21.08 -19.63
N ALA A 45 -5.54 -22.24 -20.08
CA ALA A 45 -6.24 -23.20 -19.24
C ALA A 45 -5.77 -24.63 -19.51
N GLN A 46 -5.73 -25.44 -18.45
CA GLN A 46 -5.64 -26.89 -18.54
C GLN A 46 -6.90 -27.52 -17.93
N LEU A 47 -7.54 -28.37 -18.68
CA LEU A 47 -8.81 -28.95 -18.30
C LEU A 47 -8.62 -30.36 -17.73
N ALA A 48 -9.45 -30.71 -16.76
CA ALA A 48 -9.61 -32.10 -16.35
C ALA A 48 -10.10 -32.97 -17.53
N THR A 49 -9.73 -34.22 -17.51
CA THR A 49 -10.24 -35.18 -18.51
C THR A 49 -11.70 -35.52 -18.24
N ASN A 50 -12.49 -35.69 -19.30
CA ASN A 50 -13.85 -36.22 -19.15
C ASN A 50 -13.75 -37.73 -18.83
N PRO A 51 -14.26 -38.19 -17.68
CA PRO A 51 -14.22 -39.61 -17.32
C PRO A 51 -15.24 -40.45 -18.12
N LEU A 52 -16.20 -39.80 -18.79
CA LEU A 52 -17.23 -40.44 -19.57
C LEU A 52 -17.01 -40.22 -21.08
N PRO A 53 -17.39 -41.19 -21.95
CA PRO A 53 -17.17 -41.05 -23.39
C PRO A 53 -18.18 -40.10 -24.08
N TYR A 54 -19.07 -39.47 -23.32
CA TYR A 54 -20.10 -38.56 -23.82
C TYR A 54 -20.05 -37.21 -23.10
N PRO A 55 -20.58 -36.14 -23.73
CA PRO A 55 -20.61 -34.81 -23.14
C PRO A 55 -21.57 -34.73 -21.93
N PRO A 56 -21.44 -33.68 -21.10
CA PRO A 56 -20.48 -32.56 -21.25
C PRO A 56 -19.09 -32.86 -20.65
N ALA A 57 -18.07 -32.48 -21.39
CA ALA A 57 -16.70 -32.48 -20.87
C ALA A 57 -16.43 -31.27 -19.96
N PRO A 58 -15.40 -31.32 -19.10
CA PRO A 58 -14.91 -30.13 -18.40
C PRO A 58 -14.54 -28.98 -19.38
N MET A 59 -14.88 -27.76 -19.02
CA MET A 59 -14.67 -26.58 -19.85
C MET A 59 -14.15 -25.39 -19.00
N MET A 60 -13.38 -24.52 -19.67
CA MET A 60 -13.05 -23.18 -19.17
C MET A 60 -13.54 -22.19 -20.21
N ILE A 61 -14.48 -21.35 -19.86
CA ILE A 61 -15.15 -20.41 -20.78
C ILE A 61 -15.12 -19.00 -20.20
N VAL A 62 -15.24 -18.01 -21.08
CA VAL A 62 -15.58 -16.65 -20.68
C VAL A 62 -17.07 -16.47 -20.87
N THR A 63 -17.78 -15.99 -19.85
CA THR A 63 -19.24 -15.79 -19.90
C THR A 63 -19.61 -14.74 -20.94
N SER A 64 -20.87 -14.75 -21.37
CA SER A 64 -21.40 -13.84 -22.41
C SER A 64 -22.15 -12.63 -21.82
N ASP A 65 -22.14 -12.49 -20.49
CA ASP A 65 -22.82 -11.40 -19.79
C ASP A 65 -22.15 -10.04 -20.03
N THR A 66 -22.81 -8.96 -19.62
CA THR A 66 -22.26 -7.60 -19.71
C THR A 66 -21.01 -7.45 -18.85
N ASN A 67 -21.01 -8.05 -17.66
CA ASN A 67 -19.83 -8.23 -16.79
C ASN A 67 -19.33 -9.66 -16.98
N LYS A 68 -18.26 -9.83 -17.75
CA LYS A 68 -17.74 -11.16 -18.08
C LYS A 68 -16.89 -11.71 -16.94
N ALA A 69 -16.91 -13.03 -16.80
CA ALA A 69 -16.08 -13.76 -15.86
C ALA A 69 -15.56 -15.05 -16.51
N VAL A 70 -14.49 -15.60 -15.97
CA VAL A 70 -14.06 -16.95 -16.33
C VAL A 70 -14.88 -17.96 -15.56
N GLN A 71 -15.56 -18.86 -16.28
CA GLN A 71 -16.30 -19.98 -15.71
C GLN A 71 -15.51 -21.27 -15.90
N SER A 72 -15.15 -21.92 -14.82
CA SER A 72 -14.70 -23.33 -14.80
C SER A 72 -15.89 -24.23 -14.59
N TYR A 73 -16.22 -25.05 -15.57
CA TYR A 73 -17.31 -26.02 -15.52
C TYR A 73 -16.76 -27.44 -15.46
N ALA A 74 -17.19 -28.18 -14.48
CA ALA A 74 -16.69 -29.53 -14.20
C ALA A 74 -17.14 -30.60 -15.23
N GLY A 75 -18.18 -30.33 -16.02
CA GLY A 75 -18.77 -31.35 -16.87
C GLY A 75 -19.12 -32.63 -16.08
N ASN A 76 -18.79 -33.77 -16.62
CA ASN A 76 -19.00 -35.06 -15.96
C ASN A 76 -17.95 -35.43 -14.91
N ASN A 77 -16.92 -34.59 -14.73
CA ASN A 77 -15.83 -34.83 -13.78
C ASN A 77 -16.00 -33.99 -12.51
N GLY A 78 -16.55 -34.58 -11.45
CA GLY A 78 -16.81 -33.90 -10.17
C GLY A 78 -15.66 -33.92 -9.17
N THR A 79 -14.44 -34.34 -9.54
CA THR A 79 -13.32 -34.51 -8.58
C THR A 79 -11.97 -34.02 -9.07
N ALA A 80 -11.70 -34.10 -10.39
CA ALA A 80 -10.41 -33.70 -10.93
C ALA A 80 -10.33 -32.17 -11.17
N PRO A 81 -9.20 -31.55 -10.87
CA PRO A 81 -9.05 -30.10 -11.04
C PRO A 81 -8.88 -29.69 -12.51
N SER A 82 -9.44 -28.52 -12.84
CA SER A 82 -9.05 -27.72 -13.99
C SER A 82 -8.23 -26.52 -13.51
N TYR A 83 -7.38 -25.96 -14.38
CA TYR A 83 -6.45 -24.90 -14.04
C TYR A 83 -6.66 -23.70 -14.96
N LEU A 84 -6.83 -22.52 -14.35
CA LEU A 84 -6.72 -21.23 -15.04
C LEU A 84 -5.33 -20.65 -14.74
N ILE A 85 -4.62 -20.23 -15.76
CA ILE A 85 -3.22 -19.85 -15.68
C ILE A 85 -3.06 -18.45 -16.22
N THR A 86 -2.42 -17.57 -15.44
CA THR A 86 -2.20 -16.17 -15.81
C THR A 86 -1.22 -16.01 -16.97
N PRO A 87 -1.13 -14.82 -17.58
CA PRO A 87 0.05 -14.42 -18.34
C PRO A 87 1.32 -14.63 -17.52
N GLN A 88 2.44 -14.76 -18.21
CA GLN A 88 3.73 -14.86 -17.53
C GLN A 88 4.03 -13.57 -16.77
N ILE A 89 4.25 -13.67 -15.48
CA ILE A 89 4.62 -12.55 -14.62
C ILE A 89 6.14 -12.48 -14.44
N VAL A 90 6.63 -11.28 -14.10
CA VAL A 90 7.98 -11.16 -13.52
C VAL A 90 8.02 -12.00 -12.25
N ALA A 91 9.11 -12.76 -12.06
CA ALA A 91 9.26 -13.67 -10.91
C ALA A 91 8.91 -12.94 -9.59
N PRO A 92 8.00 -13.48 -8.78
CA PRO A 92 7.56 -12.84 -7.54
C PRO A 92 8.69 -12.60 -6.55
N THR A 93 8.73 -11.43 -5.94
CA THR A 93 9.68 -11.06 -4.88
C THR A 93 9.09 -11.14 -3.48
N GLY A 94 7.78 -11.46 -3.37
CA GLY A 94 7.07 -11.58 -2.08
C GLY A 94 6.43 -10.26 -1.61
N ASP A 95 6.42 -9.24 -2.45
CA ASP A 95 5.91 -7.89 -2.17
C ASP A 95 4.48 -7.65 -2.69
N LYS A 96 3.88 -8.67 -3.36
CA LYS A 96 2.57 -8.54 -4.02
C LYS A 96 1.55 -9.52 -3.49
N THR A 97 0.31 -9.11 -3.60
CA THR A 97 -0.88 -9.94 -3.32
C THR A 97 -1.65 -10.21 -4.61
N LEU A 98 -2.27 -11.38 -4.64
CA LEU A 98 -3.31 -11.71 -5.61
C LEU A 98 -4.66 -11.48 -4.95
N THR A 99 -5.49 -10.62 -5.54
CA THR A 99 -6.90 -10.49 -5.18
C THR A 99 -7.77 -10.92 -6.35
N PHE A 100 -8.90 -11.52 -6.08
CA PHE A 100 -9.89 -11.92 -7.10
C PHE A 100 -11.26 -12.08 -6.47
N SER A 101 -12.30 -12.04 -7.28
CA SER A 101 -13.64 -12.42 -6.87
C SER A 101 -13.99 -13.81 -7.39
N ALA A 102 -14.70 -14.60 -6.60
CA ALA A 102 -15.18 -15.91 -7.02
C ALA A 102 -16.53 -16.27 -6.38
N GLY A 103 -17.31 -17.06 -7.10
CA GLY A 103 -18.60 -17.57 -6.66
C GLY A 103 -19.03 -18.76 -7.52
N LEU A 104 -20.14 -19.40 -7.17
CA LEU A 104 -20.75 -20.47 -7.98
C LEU A 104 -21.76 -19.87 -8.96
N VAL A 105 -21.95 -20.55 -10.09
CA VAL A 105 -23.13 -20.29 -10.93
C VAL A 105 -24.39 -20.74 -10.19
N ASN A 106 -25.47 -20.00 -10.30
CA ASN A 106 -26.72 -20.24 -9.56
C ASN A 106 -27.29 -21.68 -9.71
N THR A 107 -27.01 -22.33 -10.83
CA THR A 107 -27.46 -23.72 -11.11
C THR A 107 -26.42 -24.77 -10.73
N SER A 108 -25.33 -24.40 -10.07
CA SER A 108 -24.26 -25.32 -9.68
C SER A 108 -24.75 -26.32 -8.63
N PRO A 109 -24.66 -27.65 -8.88
CA PRO A 109 -25.17 -28.65 -7.96
C PRO A 109 -24.25 -28.92 -6.76
N GLY A 110 -23.04 -28.41 -6.77
CA GLY A 110 -22.03 -28.64 -5.73
C GLY A 110 -21.16 -27.44 -5.48
N VAL A 111 -20.31 -27.57 -4.46
CA VAL A 111 -19.27 -26.61 -4.11
C VAL A 111 -17.97 -26.90 -4.86
N SER A 112 -17.02 -25.97 -4.82
CA SER A 112 -15.68 -26.17 -5.35
C SER A 112 -14.63 -25.63 -4.38
N THR A 113 -13.36 -25.95 -4.64
CA THR A 113 -12.23 -25.31 -4.00
C THR A 113 -11.34 -24.65 -5.04
N ILE A 114 -10.77 -23.49 -4.70
CA ILE A 114 -9.72 -22.84 -5.46
C ILE A 114 -8.44 -22.87 -4.63
N GLN A 115 -7.41 -23.55 -5.14
CA GLN A 115 -6.06 -23.49 -4.59
C GLN A 115 -5.20 -22.61 -5.49
N ILE A 116 -4.72 -21.49 -4.94
CA ILE A 116 -3.74 -20.66 -5.64
C ILE A 116 -2.38 -21.33 -5.55
N GLY A 117 -1.58 -21.19 -6.59
CA GLY A 117 -0.21 -21.67 -6.62
C GLY A 117 0.62 -21.00 -7.70
N LEU A 118 1.87 -21.36 -7.75
CA LEU A 118 2.85 -20.90 -8.73
C LEU A 118 3.33 -22.09 -9.57
N ALA A 119 3.55 -21.86 -10.86
CA ALA A 119 4.10 -22.87 -11.78
C ALA A 119 5.22 -22.24 -12.61
N SER A 120 6.23 -23.04 -12.93
CA SER A 120 7.32 -22.63 -13.84
C SER A 120 6.99 -22.91 -15.32
N ASN A 121 6.05 -23.83 -15.58
CA ASN A 121 5.62 -24.20 -16.91
C ASN A 121 4.09 -24.25 -17.00
N PRO A 122 3.45 -23.39 -17.82
CA PRO A 122 1.99 -23.34 -17.93
C PRO A 122 1.41 -24.59 -18.65
N ALA A 123 2.23 -25.37 -19.35
CA ALA A 123 1.82 -26.60 -20.02
C ALA A 123 1.99 -27.84 -19.12
N ASP A 124 2.62 -27.75 -17.97
CA ASP A 124 2.90 -28.87 -17.07
C ASP A 124 2.57 -28.53 -15.61
N MET A 125 1.41 -28.99 -15.16
CA MET A 125 0.94 -28.77 -13.77
C MET A 125 1.64 -29.65 -12.74
N THR A 126 2.59 -30.51 -13.11
CA THR A 126 3.50 -31.14 -12.13
C THR A 126 4.45 -30.11 -11.51
N THR A 127 4.65 -28.96 -12.16
CA THR A 127 5.43 -27.82 -11.65
C THR A 127 4.63 -26.92 -10.70
N PHE A 128 3.35 -27.19 -10.48
CA PHE A 128 2.49 -26.41 -9.57
C PHE A 128 2.91 -26.59 -8.12
N THR A 129 3.19 -25.47 -7.47
CA THR A 129 3.45 -25.38 -6.02
C THR A 129 2.34 -24.55 -5.37
N ALA A 130 1.63 -25.14 -4.42
CA ALA A 130 0.54 -24.46 -3.72
C ALA A 130 1.01 -23.28 -2.87
N VAL A 131 0.22 -22.20 -2.87
CA VAL A 131 0.40 -21.02 -2.05
C VAL A 131 -0.81 -20.86 -1.13
N GLY A 132 -0.57 -20.84 0.17
CA GLY A 132 -1.66 -20.77 1.16
C GLY A 132 -2.51 -22.03 1.23
N THR A 133 -3.69 -21.92 1.82
CA THR A 133 -4.68 -23.00 1.95
C THR A 133 -5.73 -22.93 0.84
N PRO A 134 -6.36 -24.07 0.46
CA PRO A 134 -7.48 -24.05 -0.48
C PRO A 134 -8.65 -23.20 0.04
N ILE A 135 -9.25 -22.44 -0.85
CA ILE A 135 -10.39 -21.56 -0.59
C ILE A 135 -11.66 -22.32 -0.98
N SER A 136 -12.61 -22.48 -0.07
CA SER A 136 -13.90 -23.10 -0.36
C SER A 136 -14.85 -22.09 -1.01
N ILE A 137 -15.41 -22.44 -2.17
CA ILE A 137 -16.43 -21.66 -2.89
C ILE A 137 -17.76 -22.39 -2.77
N SER A 138 -18.65 -21.87 -1.93
CA SER A 138 -19.94 -22.50 -1.60
C SER A 138 -21.16 -21.62 -1.89
N GLY A 139 -20.95 -20.32 -2.15
CA GLY A 139 -22.02 -19.36 -2.42
C GLY A 139 -22.09 -18.92 -3.88
N VAL A 140 -23.29 -18.54 -4.32
CA VAL A 140 -23.51 -17.94 -5.66
C VAL A 140 -23.17 -16.46 -5.71
N THR A 141 -23.19 -15.77 -4.57
CA THR A 141 -22.72 -14.39 -4.50
C THR A 141 -21.20 -14.38 -4.51
N ALA A 142 -20.61 -13.73 -5.50
CA ALA A 142 -19.15 -13.58 -5.59
C ALA A 142 -18.59 -12.89 -4.33
N GLN A 143 -17.53 -13.46 -3.77
CA GLN A 143 -16.78 -12.93 -2.64
C GLN A 143 -15.38 -12.56 -3.10
N ASN A 144 -14.78 -11.57 -2.45
CA ASN A 144 -13.39 -11.17 -2.71
C ASN A 144 -12.44 -11.99 -1.83
N TYR A 145 -11.37 -12.47 -2.45
CA TYR A 145 -10.31 -13.23 -1.80
C TYR A 145 -8.96 -12.54 -2.00
N THR A 146 -8.08 -12.68 -1.02
CA THR A 146 -6.71 -12.15 -1.06
C THR A 146 -5.72 -13.22 -0.66
N VAL A 147 -4.68 -13.40 -1.46
CA VAL A 147 -3.59 -14.36 -1.22
C VAL A 147 -2.25 -13.66 -1.37
N ASN A 148 -1.39 -13.71 -0.35
CA ASN A 148 -0.03 -13.22 -0.44
C ASN A 148 0.79 -14.15 -1.34
N ILE A 149 1.46 -13.61 -2.33
CA ILE A 149 2.29 -14.39 -3.26
C ILE A 149 3.74 -14.31 -2.78
N PRO A 150 4.34 -15.44 -2.34
CA PRO A 150 5.70 -15.45 -1.83
C PRO A 150 6.73 -15.26 -2.95
N ALA A 151 7.97 -14.92 -2.56
CA ALA A 151 9.09 -14.94 -3.50
C ALA A 151 9.27 -16.33 -4.15
N SER A 152 9.47 -16.36 -5.46
CA SER A 152 9.60 -17.60 -6.23
C SER A 152 10.32 -17.36 -7.55
N SER A 153 10.96 -18.39 -8.08
CA SER A 153 11.45 -18.40 -9.46
C SER A 153 10.37 -18.79 -10.49
N SER A 154 9.23 -19.32 -10.03
CA SER A 154 8.08 -19.63 -10.90
C SER A 154 7.37 -18.36 -11.33
N SER A 155 7.01 -18.26 -12.61
CA SER A 155 6.53 -17.03 -13.23
C SER A 155 5.10 -17.10 -13.75
N TYR A 156 4.30 -18.06 -13.27
CA TYR A 156 2.87 -18.16 -13.57
C TYR A 156 2.08 -18.32 -12.29
N ILE A 157 1.05 -17.49 -12.08
CA ILE A 157 0.04 -17.73 -11.05
C ILE A 157 -1.00 -18.65 -11.61
N VAL A 158 -1.40 -19.64 -10.83
CA VAL A 158 -2.33 -20.69 -11.24
C VAL A 158 -3.46 -20.81 -10.25
N PHE A 159 -4.69 -20.80 -10.76
CA PHE A 159 -5.90 -21.14 -10.03
C PHE A 159 -6.21 -22.60 -10.30
N LYS A 160 -5.97 -23.48 -9.33
CA LYS A 160 -6.38 -24.89 -9.36
C LYS A 160 -7.79 -24.99 -8.82
N ILE A 161 -8.77 -25.24 -9.70
CA ILE A 161 -10.19 -25.26 -9.37
C ILE A 161 -10.62 -26.72 -9.30
N THR A 162 -10.95 -27.20 -8.11
CA THR A 162 -11.37 -28.58 -7.88
C THR A 162 -12.87 -28.62 -7.53
N PRO A 163 -13.71 -29.18 -8.39
CA PRO A 163 -15.13 -29.37 -8.10
C PRO A 163 -15.35 -30.50 -7.07
N MET A 164 -16.47 -30.44 -6.34
CA MET A 164 -16.88 -31.46 -5.40
C MET A 164 -18.08 -32.28 -5.93
N ALA A 165 -18.60 -31.96 -7.11
CA ALA A 165 -19.64 -32.69 -7.82
C ALA A 165 -19.52 -32.47 -9.33
N ALA A 166 -20.01 -33.43 -10.12
CA ALA A 166 -20.21 -33.22 -11.56
C ALA A 166 -21.12 -32.02 -11.79
N HIS A 167 -20.93 -31.33 -12.90
CA HIS A 167 -21.67 -30.14 -13.30
C HIS A 167 -21.49 -28.91 -12.39
N THR A 168 -20.58 -28.94 -11.42
CA THR A 168 -20.22 -27.76 -10.64
C THR A 168 -19.60 -26.71 -11.56
N ALA A 169 -20.06 -25.47 -11.43
CA ALA A 169 -19.56 -24.33 -12.20
C ALA A 169 -19.13 -23.19 -11.27
N THR A 170 -17.86 -22.81 -11.39
CA THR A 170 -17.21 -21.79 -10.55
C THR A 170 -16.84 -20.58 -11.41
N LEU A 171 -17.19 -19.38 -10.97
CA LEU A 171 -16.83 -18.10 -11.60
C LEU A 171 -15.60 -17.51 -10.92
N ILE A 172 -14.72 -16.92 -11.72
CA ILE A 172 -13.57 -16.12 -11.28
C ILE A 172 -13.55 -14.82 -12.08
N ASP A 173 -13.38 -13.71 -11.38
CA ASP A 173 -13.38 -12.37 -11.96
C ASP A 173 -12.51 -11.40 -11.16
N ASN A 174 -12.26 -10.18 -11.69
CA ASN A 174 -11.57 -9.09 -11.02
C ASN A 174 -10.20 -9.52 -10.45
N VAL A 175 -9.39 -10.17 -11.27
CA VAL A 175 -8.07 -10.68 -10.86
C VAL A 175 -7.06 -9.54 -10.85
N VAL A 176 -6.54 -9.20 -9.67
CA VAL A 176 -5.50 -8.20 -9.48
C VAL A 176 -4.29 -8.83 -8.80
N TYR A 177 -3.12 -8.77 -9.43
CA TYR A 177 -1.83 -9.11 -8.83
C TYR A 177 -0.98 -7.86 -8.77
N ASP A 178 -0.82 -7.29 -7.59
CA ASP A 178 -0.13 -6.01 -7.41
C ASP A 178 0.37 -5.84 -5.96
N THR A 179 1.22 -4.84 -5.73
CA THR A 179 1.62 -4.43 -4.39
C THR A 179 0.40 -3.85 -3.66
N PRO A 180 0.07 -4.33 -2.45
CA PRO A 180 -1.06 -3.83 -1.68
C PRO A 180 -0.86 -2.35 -1.33
N ALA A 181 -1.92 -1.56 -1.47
CA ALA A 181 -1.90 -0.17 -1.09
C ALA A 181 -2.08 -0.02 0.43
N VAL A 182 -1.22 0.79 1.07
CA VAL A 182 -1.35 1.13 2.48
C VAL A 182 -2.24 2.36 2.67
N GLY A 183 -3.05 2.37 3.72
CA GLY A 183 -3.90 3.52 4.05
C GLY A 183 -3.11 4.69 4.61
N THR A 184 -2.05 4.42 5.37
CA THR A 184 -1.19 5.39 6.07
C THR A 184 0.26 4.97 6.00
N ILE A 185 1.19 5.90 6.20
CA ILE A 185 2.62 5.64 6.38
C ILE A 185 3.04 6.24 7.71
N ASN A 186 3.83 5.49 8.48
CA ASN A 186 4.53 5.95 9.68
C ASN A 186 5.88 5.25 9.71
N GLU A 187 6.90 5.89 9.15
CA GLU A 187 8.20 5.27 8.89
C GLU A 187 9.35 6.16 9.38
N ASN A 188 10.19 5.59 10.23
CA ASN A 188 11.42 6.21 10.74
C ASN A 188 12.70 5.49 10.28
N PHE A 189 12.58 4.57 9.35
CA PHE A 189 13.64 3.79 8.71
C PHE A 189 14.54 2.96 9.65
N ASN A 190 14.31 2.94 10.96
CA ASN A 190 15.17 2.24 11.92
C ASN A 190 15.14 0.72 11.79
N ALA A 191 14.05 0.17 11.25
CA ALA A 191 13.91 -1.26 10.94
C ALA A 191 14.60 -1.66 9.63
N PHE A 192 15.09 -0.71 8.83
CA PHE A 192 15.72 -0.97 7.54
C PHE A 192 17.17 -1.44 7.71
N THR A 193 17.60 -2.33 6.84
CA THR A 193 19.01 -2.66 6.70
C THR A 193 19.74 -1.47 6.06
N SER A 194 20.80 -0.98 6.68
CA SER A 194 21.61 0.10 6.13
C SER A 194 22.50 -0.37 4.99
N GLY A 195 22.85 0.54 4.08
CA GLY A 195 23.77 0.28 2.98
C GLY A 195 23.36 0.91 1.66
N THR A 196 24.33 1.04 0.75
CA THR A 196 24.15 1.73 -0.54
C THR A 196 23.22 1.01 -1.53
N SER A 197 22.99 -0.29 -1.35
CA SER A 197 22.05 -1.11 -2.14
C SER A 197 20.77 -1.46 -1.39
N ALA A 198 20.54 -0.86 -0.20
CA ALA A 198 19.41 -1.22 0.67
C ALA A 198 18.02 -0.86 0.11
N ILE A 199 17.91 0.03 -0.85
CA ILE A 199 16.66 0.36 -1.54
C ILE A 199 16.69 -0.29 -2.93
N PRO A 200 15.65 -1.04 -3.34
CA PRO A 200 14.30 -1.15 -2.74
C PRO A 200 14.24 -2.03 -1.49
N GLN A 201 13.45 -1.60 -0.50
CA GLN A 201 13.19 -2.34 0.73
C GLN A 201 11.83 -1.93 1.33
N MET A 202 11.05 -2.88 1.87
CA MET A 202 9.76 -2.66 2.56
C MET A 202 8.77 -1.80 1.75
N GLY A 203 8.74 -1.98 0.42
CA GLY A 203 7.88 -1.22 -0.49
C GLY A 203 8.43 0.16 -0.93
N TRP A 204 9.50 0.65 -0.28
CA TRP A 204 10.19 1.86 -0.72
C TRP A 204 11.07 1.56 -1.93
N ASN A 205 11.03 2.44 -2.91
CA ASN A 205 11.76 2.33 -4.17
C ASN A 205 12.59 3.59 -4.46
N LYS A 206 13.44 3.50 -5.47
CA LYS A 206 14.23 4.64 -5.95
C LYS A 206 14.30 4.66 -7.47
N VAL A 207 14.41 5.86 -8.02
CA VAL A 207 14.83 6.09 -9.40
C VAL A 207 16.01 7.04 -9.38
N THR A 208 17.12 6.64 -9.98
CA THR A 208 18.35 7.42 -10.04
C THR A 208 18.76 7.67 -11.49
N ALA A 209 19.23 8.87 -11.79
CA ALA A 209 19.63 9.22 -13.16
C ALA A 209 20.88 8.46 -13.63
N THR A 210 21.78 8.12 -12.71
CA THR A 210 22.99 7.33 -12.98
C THR A 210 23.27 6.39 -11.81
N ALA A 211 24.06 5.34 -12.04
CA ALA A 211 24.47 4.42 -10.97
C ALA A 211 25.30 5.09 -9.86
N ALA A 212 25.95 6.22 -10.14
CA ALA A 212 26.73 6.98 -9.17
C ALA A 212 25.85 7.84 -8.24
N TYR A 213 24.68 8.28 -8.69
CA TYR A 213 23.66 8.92 -7.88
C TYR A 213 22.94 7.87 -7.07
N ASN A 214 22.87 8.04 -5.76
CA ASN A 214 22.29 7.01 -4.93
C ASN A 214 21.26 7.56 -3.95
N VAL A 215 20.25 6.73 -3.70
CA VAL A 215 19.29 6.85 -2.61
C VAL A 215 19.42 5.58 -1.80
N TYR A 216 19.79 5.69 -0.54
CA TYR A 216 20.11 4.53 0.28
C TYR A 216 19.84 4.80 1.77
N ILE A 217 19.91 3.76 2.58
CA ILE A 217 19.79 3.86 4.03
C ILE A 217 21.17 4.17 4.62
N ALA A 218 21.29 5.33 5.26
CA ALA A 218 22.47 5.74 6.02
C ALA A 218 22.16 5.84 7.51
N THR A 219 23.13 5.51 8.35
CA THR A 219 23.02 5.74 9.79
C THR A 219 23.51 7.16 10.10
N ASN A 220 22.63 7.94 10.72
CA ASN A 220 22.90 9.30 11.17
C ASN A 220 22.66 9.40 12.67
N ASN A 221 23.70 9.69 13.47
CA ASN A 221 23.63 9.82 14.93
C ASN A 221 22.97 8.61 15.64
N GLY A 222 23.19 7.41 15.12
CA GLY A 222 22.64 6.16 15.68
C GLY A 222 21.20 5.81 15.23
N SER A 223 20.57 6.65 14.38
CA SER A 223 19.29 6.38 13.72
C SER A 223 19.51 6.16 12.23
N ASN A 224 18.73 5.28 11.61
CA ASN A 224 18.73 5.10 10.18
C ASN A 224 17.81 6.14 9.52
N ALA A 225 18.25 6.66 8.38
CA ALA A 225 17.49 7.60 7.56
C ALA A 225 17.75 7.32 6.07
N ILE A 226 16.86 7.76 5.19
CA ILE A 226 17.15 7.80 3.77
C ILE A 226 18.16 8.92 3.49
N GLN A 227 19.22 8.61 2.75
CA GLN A 227 20.15 9.60 2.25
C GLN A 227 20.10 9.69 0.72
N PHE A 228 19.84 10.88 0.21
CA PHE A 228 20.14 11.22 -1.19
C PHE A 228 21.59 11.67 -1.27
N TYR A 229 22.30 11.23 -2.31
CA TYR A 229 23.71 11.58 -2.53
C TYR A 229 24.00 11.84 -4.01
N ALA A 230 24.46 13.05 -4.31
CA ALA A 230 24.69 13.54 -5.68
C ALA A 230 26.02 13.07 -6.30
N ALA A 231 26.86 12.31 -5.59
CA ALA A 231 28.16 11.82 -6.05
C ALA A 231 29.00 12.92 -6.75
N ASN A 232 29.60 12.61 -7.89
CA ASN A 232 30.51 13.49 -8.60
C ASN A 232 29.86 14.39 -9.66
N THR A 233 28.52 14.43 -9.71
CA THR A 233 27.80 15.20 -10.75
C THR A 233 26.77 16.13 -10.10
N ALA A 234 26.87 17.43 -10.35
CA ALA A 234 25.86 18.41 -9.95
C ALA A 234 24.64 18.40 -10.89
N ASN A 235 23.55 18.99 -10.45
CA ASN A 235 22.31 19.22 -11.21
C ASN A 235 21.64 17.96 -11.77
N THR A 236 21.89 16.81 -11.16
CA THR A 236 21.23 15.55 -11.52
C THR A 236 20.17 15.19 -10.48
N THR A 237 19.09 14.60 -10.93
CA THR A 237 17.91 14.33 -10.12
C THR A 237 17.81 12.85 -9.77
N SER A 238 17.50 12.57 -8.50
CA SER A 238 17.12 11.24 -8.01
C SER A 238 15.79 11.31 -7.26
N TYR A 239 15.13 10.18 -7.19
CA TYR A 239 13.82 10.06 -6.53
C TYR A 239 13.85 8.94 -5.49
N LEU A 240 13.23 9.20 -4.34
CA LEU A 240 12.75 8.21 -3.39
C LEU A 240 11.25 8.07 -3.60
N ILE A 241 10.75 6.86 -3.66
CA ILE A 241 9.32 6.57 -3.85
C ILE A 241 8.82 5.74 -2.67
N ALA A 242 7.77 6.24 -2.00
CA ALA A 242 7.11 5.55 -0.90
C ALA A 242 6.35 4.30 -1.39
N PRO A 243 5.96 3.40 -0.46
CA PRO A 243 5.03 2.32 -0.75
C PRO A 243 3.75 2.83 -1.41
N LYS A 244 3.09 1.96 -2.19
CA LYS A 244 1.80 2.27 -2.81
C LYS A 244 0.79 2.63 -1.73
N ILE A 245 0.15 3.78 -1.86
CA ILE A 245 -0.91 4.25 -0.97
C ILE A 245 -2.29 4.06 -1.59
N VAL A 246 -3.32 3.92 -0.77
CA VAL A 246 -4.71 4.09 -1.23
C VAL A 246 -4.81 5.45 -1.90
N ALA A 247 -5.51 5.52 -3.04
CA ALA A 247 -5.67 6.76 -3.79
C ALA A 247 -6.07 7.92 -2.85
N PRO A 248 -5.29 9.00 -2.79
CA PRO A 248 -5.57 10.12 -1.89
C PRO A 248 -6.95 10.72 -2.14
N ASP A 249 -7.69 10.99 -1.08
CA ASP A 249 -8.99 11.65 -1.07
C ASP A 249 -8.95 13.12 -0.62
N GLY A 250 -7.75 13.62 -0.27
CA GLY A 250 -7.55 14.97 0.24
C GLY A 250 -7.66 15.10 1.76
N SER A 251 -7.98 14.02 2.49
CA SER A 251 -8.15 14.05 3.94
C SER A 251 -6.84 13.96 4.73
N LYS A 252 -5.76 13.51 4.07
CA LYS A 252 -4.47 13.24 4.71
C LYS A 252 -3.41 14.27 4.35
N LYS A 253 -2.45 14.41 5.26
CA LYS A 253 -1.25 15.23 5.07
C LYS A 253 -0.01 14.35 5.08
N LEU A 254 1.02 14.80 4.40
CA LEU A 254 2.35 14.24 4.49
C LEU A 254 3.20 15.08 5.41
N ARG A 255 3.82 14.47 6.42
CA ARG A 255 4.85 15.09 7.27
C ARG A 255 6.15 14.29 7.14
N TYR A 256 7.27 14.97 7.09
CA TYR A 256 8.60 14.36 7.07
C TYR A 256 9.64 15.32 7.65
N THR A 257 10.78 14.80 8.05
CA THR A 257 11.94 15.60 8.42
C THR A 257 13.03 15.51 7.35
N THR A 258 13.80 16.58 7.21
CA THR A 258 14.96 16.61 6.33
C THR A 258 16.09 17.46 6.93
N ALA A 259 17.32 17.07 6.66
CA ALA A 259 18.53 17.78 7.05
C ALA A 259 19.60 17.60 5.98
N ILE A 260 20.56 18.52 5.92
CA ILE A 260 21.78 18.31 5.14
C ILE A 260 22.63 17.23 5.81
N SER A 261 23.28 16.37 5.02
CA SER A 261 24.28 15.46 5.57
C SER A 261 25.52 16.25 6.03
N ALA A 262 26.07 15.89 7.19
CA ALA A 262 27.26 16.56 7.73
C ALA A 262 28.50 16.52 6.81
N SER A 263 28.55 15.53 5.92
CA SER A 263 29.61 15.35 4.91
C SER A 263 29.27 15.96 3.54
N ALA A 264 28.14 16.67 3.42
CA ALA A 264 27.74 17.28 2.15
C ALA A 264 28.57 18.52 1.81
N ASN A 265 29.02 18.60 0.56
CA ASN A 265 29.81 19.76 0.06
C ASN A 265 28.95 20.87 -0.57
N GLY A 266 27.63 20.67 -0.66
CA GLY A 266 26.76 21.63 -1.32
C GLY A 266 25.30 21.50 -0.95
N SER A 267 24.55 22.53 -1.28
CA SER A 267 23.10 22.56 -1.16
C SER A 267 22.41 21.71 -2.21
N GLY A 268 21.12 21.52 -2.07
CA GLY A 268 20.27 20.88 -3.07
C GLY A 268 18.83 21.33 -2.95
N THR A 269 18.04 21.01 -3.95
CA THR A 269 16.60 21.27 -3.97
C THR A 269 15.85 19.97 -3.75
N LEU A 270 14.94 19.98 -2.78
CA LEU A 270 14.03 18.89 -2.47
C LEU A 270 12.60 19.29 -2.84
N GLU A 271 11.95 18.47 -3.64
CA GLU A 271 10.56 18.65 -4.05
C GLU A 271 9.79 17.39 -3.76
N VAL A 272 8.54 17.48 -3.30
CA VAL A 272 7.69 16.32 -3.02
C VAL A 272 6.49 16.36 -3.95
N GLY A 273 6.10 15.20 -4.46
CA GLY A 273 5.01 15.07 -5.40
C GLY A 273 4.34 13.70 -5.39
N LEU A 274 3.39 13.53 -6.29
CA LEU A 274 2.70 12.27 -6.56
C LEU A 274 3.07 11.74 -7.95
N VAL A 275 3.24 10.42 -8.07
CA VAL A 275 3.46 9.72 -9.34
C VAL A 275 2.49 8.55 -9.49
N SER A 276 2.20 8.17 -10.75
CA SER A 276 1.30 7.05 -11.07
C SER A 276 2.01 5.68 -11.02
N SER A 277 3.33 5.67 -11.16
CA SER A 277 4.16 4.46 -11.19
C SER A 277 5.41 4.66 -10.33
N PRO A 278 5.90 3.63 -9.63
CA PRO A 278 7.14 3.73 -8.85
C PRO A 278 8.41 3.77 -9.71
N THR A 279 8.31 3.60 -11.02
CA THR A 279 9.43 3.57 -11.96
C THR A 279 9.36 4.66 -13.04
N ASP A 280 8.20 5.29 -13.23
CA ASP A 280 7.99 6.35 -14.24
C ASP A 280 7.75 7.72 -13.58
N MET A 281 8.80 8.53 -13.59
CA MET A 281 8.79 9.87 -13.01
C MET A 281 8.23 10.94 -13.97
N SER A 282 7.87 10.60 -15.22
CA SER A 282 7.24 11.54 -16.17
C SER A 282 5.88 12.04 -15.68
N THR A 283 5.23 11.26 -14.80
CA THR A 283 3.93 11.58 -14.21
C THR A 283 4.01 12.43 -12.93
N PHE A 284 5.22 12.86 -12.52
CA PHE A 284 5.42 13.60 -11.28
C PHE A 284 4.63 14.91 -11.25
N THR A 285 3.82 15.08 -10.22
CA THR A 285 3.07 16.33 -9.94
C THR A 285 3.43 16.80 -8.55
N SER A 286 3.99 18.01 -8.46
CA SER A 286 4.43 18.60 -7.19
C SER A 286 3.26 18.84 -6.24
N LEU A 287 3.49 18.61 -4.94
CA LEU A 287 2.56 18.93 -3.83
C LEU A 287 2.79 20.32 -3.25
N GLY A 288 3.88 20.98 -3.59
CA GLY A 288 4.23 22.28 -3.07
C GLY A 288 5.46 22.86 -3.73
N ALA A 289 5.90 24.03 -3.28
CA ALA A 289 7.12 24.65 -3.80
C ALA A 289 8.36 23.83 -3.41
N PRO A 290 9.36 23.74 -4.29
CA PRO A 290 10.66 23.14 -3.95
C PRO A 290 11.32 23.84 -2.77
N VAL A 291 11.94 23.05 -1.89
CA VAL A 291 12.67 23.54 -0.72
C VAL A 291 14.17 23.45 -0.99
N THR A 292 14.88 24.55 -0.79
CA THR A 292 16.36 24.56 -0.86
C THR A 292 16.92 24.15 0.49
N ILE A 293 17.65 23.05 0.53
CA ILE A 293 18.40 22.58 1.69
C ILE A 293 19.84 23.03 1.53
N THR A 294 20.31 23.87 2.43
CA THR A 294 21.63 24.46 2.40
C THR A 294 22.57 23.83 3.44
N THR A 295 23.87 24.07 3.34
CA THR A 295 24.87 23.53 4.28
C THR A 295 24.67 24.03 5.72
N SER A 296 23.83 25.04 5.96
CA SER A 296 23.43 25.49 7.29
C SER A 296 22.27 24.70 7.91
N ASN A 297 21.56 23.90 7.12
CA ASN A 297 20.41 23.08 7.57
C ASN A 297 20.86 21.75 8.21
N THR A 298 21.77 21.79 9.18
CA THR A 298 22.33 20.59 9.85
C THR A 298 21.37 19.98 10.86
N ALA A 299 20.49 20.77 11.46
CA ALA A 299 19.41 20.28 12.31
C ALA A 299 18.23 19.83 11.46
N PRO A 300 17.55 18.71 11.80
CA PRO A 300 16.35 18.26 11.10
C PRO A 300 15.26 19.34 11.13
N GLN A 301 14.69 19.61 9.96
CA GLN A 301 13.55 20.50 9.77
C GLN A 301 12.32 19.68 9.40
N THR A 302 11.19 19.97 10.00
CA THR A 302 9.93 19.29 9.74
C THR A 302 9.12 20.04 8.69
N PHE A 303 8.64 19.32 7.69
CA PHE A 303 7.74 19.82 6.64
C PHE A 303 6.42 19.11 6.72
N THR A 304 5.33 19.83 6.43
CA THR A 304 3.98 19.29 6.34
C THR A 304 3.33 19.79 5.05
N LEU A 305 2.83 18.88 4.24
CA LEU A 305 2.21 19.16 2.95
C LEU A 305 0.78 18.58 2.94
N ASP A 306 -0.15 19.30 2.33
CA ASP A 306 -1.46 18.78 1.99
C ASP A 306 -1.31 17.81 0.80
N VAL A 307 -1.99 16.66 0.87
CA VAL A 307 -2.04 15.70 -0.23
C VAL A 307 -3.45 15.72 -0.81
N PRO A 308 -3.67 16.40 -1.94
CA PRO A 308 -4.99 16.54 -2.53
C PRO A 308 -5.52 15.21 -3.06
N ALA A 309 -6.82 15.13 -3.32
CA ALA A 309 -7.42 13.99 -3.99
C ALA A 309 -6.74 13.73 -5.34
N SER A 310 -6.39 12.47 -5.61
CA SER A 310 -5.60 12.08 -6.78
C SER A 310 -5.79 10.59 -7.09
N THR A 311 -5.67 10.22 -8.36
CA THR A 311 -5.55 8.82 -8.80
C THR A 311 -4.12 8.30 -8.71
N LYS A 312 -3.12 9.17 -8.51
CA LYS A 312 -1.71 8.79 -8.34
C LYS A 312 -1.50 8.24 -6.94
N GLN A 313 -0.92 7.06 -6.85
CA GLN A 313 -0.85 6.26 -5.63
C GLN A 313 0.55 6.15 -5.03
N TYR A 314 1.52 6.96 -5.47
CA TYR A 314 2.86 6.95 -4.92
C TYR A 314 3.31 8.36 -4.57
N ILE A 315 3.76 8.55 -3.33
CA ILE A 315 4.44 9.78 -2.92
C ILE A 315 5.92 9.66 -3.32
N ALA A 316 6.46 10.70 -3.93
CA ALA A 316 7.85 10.72 -4.37
C ALA A 316 8.55 12.00 -3.88
N TRP A 317 9.77 11.83 -3.34
CA TRP A 317 10.70 12.92 -3.05
C TRP A 317 11.69 12.99 -4.20
N LYS A 318 11.81 14.15 -4.79
CA LYS A 318 12.72 14.49 -5.89
C LYS A 318 13.85 15.38 -5.33
N PHE A 319 15.07 14.89 -5.40
CA PHE A 319 16.24 15.65 -4.97
C PHE A 319 17.14 15.98 -6.16
N THR A 320 17.54 17.25 -6.26
CA THR A 320 18.53 17.73 -7.23
C THR A 320 19.67 18.41 -6.48
N GLY A 321 20.85 17.79 -6.46
CA GLY A 321 22.03 18.34 -5.81
C GLY A 321 22.62 19.50 -6.63
N ALA A 322 22.81 20.68 -6.02
CA ALA A 322 23.37 21.84 -6.71
C ALA A 322 24.89 21.76 -6.95
N ALA A 323 25.58 20.90 -6.21
CA ALA A 323 27.02 20.65 -6.33
C ALA A 323 27.31 19.14 -6.26
N THR A 324 28.56 18.78 -6.63
CA THR A 324 29.07 17.43 -6.34
C THR A 324 29.02 17.17 -4.83
N HIS A 325 28.76 15.92 -4.47
CA HIS A 325 28.64 15.46 -3.07
C HIS A 325 27.56 16.20 -2.25
N SER A 326 26.59 16.88 -2.89
CA SER A 326 25.39 17.33 -2.18
C SER A 326 24.64 16.11 -1.63
N ALA A 327 24.25 16.16 -0.35
CA ALA A 327 23.55 15.05 0.28
C ALA A 327 22.56 15.56 1.32
N VAL A 328 21.35 14.97 1.32
CA VAL A 328 20.29 15.28 2.29
C VAL A 328 19.71 14.02 2.87
N TYR A 329 19.24 14.09 4.10
CA TYR A 329 18.49 13.04 4.79
C TYR A 329 17.00 13.28 4.70
N ILE A 330 16.22 12.19 4.61
CA ILE A 330 14.77 12.15 4.83
C ILE A 330 14.51 11.15 5.94
N ASP A 331 13.70 11.55 6.92
CA ASP A 331 13.33 10.72 8.06
C ASP A 331 11.93 11.05 8.58
N ASP A 332 11.41 10.27 9.53
CA ASP A 332 10.14 10.48 10.22
C ASP A 332 8.96 10.76 9.26
N VAL A 333 8.81 9.94 8.26
CA VAL A 333 7.76 10.09 7.25
C VAL A 333 6.42 9.62 7.79
N ILE A 334 5.46 10.53 7.87
CA ILE A 334 4.07 10.24 8.28
C ILE A 334 3.13 10.72 7.17
N TYR A 335 2.31 9.80 6.66
CA TYR A 335 1.16 10.11 5.80
C TYR A 335 -0.10 9.61 6.49
N ASP A 336 -0.85 10.52 7.07
CA ASP A 336 -2.06 10.21 7.83
C ASP A 336 -3.00 11.42 7.91
N VAL A 337 -4.22 11.17 8.41
CA VAL A 337 -5.07 12.24 8.93
C VAL A 337 -4.33 12.80 10.14
N LEU A 338 -3.53 13.83 9.91
CA LEU A 338 -2.95 14.58 11.01
C LEU A 338 -4.11 15.32 11.67
N SER A 339 -4.80 14.63 12.59
CA SER A 339 -5.59 15.33 13.57
C SER A 339 -4.62 16.31 14.23
N VAL A 340 -4.89 17.59 14.02
CA VAL A 340 -4.15 18.66 14.67
C VAL A 340 -4.47 18.56 16.15
N LEU A 341 -3.71 17.70 16.87
CA LEU A 341 -3.23 18.11 18.19
C LEU A 341 -2.11 19.14 17.95
N GLY A 342 -2.23 19.90 16.86
CA GLY A 342 -1.51 21.11 16.64
C GLY A 342 -2.13 22.12 17.58
N THR A 343 -1.31 22.78 18.34
CA THR A 343 -1.48 24.19 18.62
C THR A 343 -1.71 24.93 17.28
N SER A 344 -2.83 24.69 16.60
CA SER A 344 -3.49 25.71 15.84
C SER A 344 -3.73 26.78 16.89
N GLU A 345 -2.97 27.87 16.83
CA GLU A 345 -3.48 29.12 17.26
C GLU A 345 -4.72 29.44 16.41
N THR A 346 -5.81 28.67 16.58
CA THR A 346 -7.11 29.28 16.46
C THR A 346 -6.98 30.46 17.43
N LYS A 347 -7.06 31.67 16.89
CA LYS A 347 -7.33 32.85 17.67
C LYS A 347 -8.52 32.47 18.55
N PHE A 348 -8.23 31.87 19.71
CA PHE A 348 -9.21 31.79 20.77
C PHE A 348 -9.60 33.22 21.00
N ASN A 349 -10.86 33.54 20.77
CA ASN A 349 -11.43 34.71 21.39
C ASN A 349 -10.87 34.72 22.80
N THR A 350 -10.16 35.75 23.17
CA THR A 350 -9.41 35.92 24.40
C THR A 350 -10.30 35.98 25.66
N ASN A 351 -11.14 34.97 25.84
CA ASN A 351 -11.62 34.59 27.14
C ASN A 351 -10.60 33.59 27.70
N THR A 352 -9.45 34.10 28.10
CA THR A 352 -8.51 33.33 28.92
C THR A 352 -9.21 32.94 30.19
N LEU A 353 -9.55 31.65 30.31
CA LEU A 353 -10.09 31.11 31.58
C LEU A 353 -8.94 31.17 32.58
N ASN A 354 -8.96 32.19 33.43
CA ASN A 354 -8.01 32.34 34.52
C ASN A 354 -8.29 31.33 35.61
N PHE A 355 -7.31 30.51 35.93
CA PHE A 355 -7.41 29.53 37.02
C PHE A 355 -6.10 29.43 37.79
N ALA A 356 -6.19 28.93 39.02
CA ALA A 356 -5.05 28.59 39.86
C ALA A 356 -5.30 27.25 40.55
N ILE A 357 -4.24 26.58 41.01
CA ILE A 357 -4.35 25.44 41.93
C ILE A 357 -4.21 26.00 43.33
N ASN A 358 -5.24 25.80 44.18
CA ASN A 358 -5.23 26.24 45.56
C ASN A 358 -4.51 25.24 46.50
N ALA A 359 -4.35 25.59 47.76
CA ALA A 359 -3.67 24.75 48.76
C ALA A 359 -4.39 23.41 49.03
N GLU A 360 -5.68 23.34 48.76
CA GLU A 360 -6.53 22.14 48.93
C GLU A 360 -6.47 21.18 47.72
N ASN A 361 -5.56 21.41 46.76
CA ASN A 361 -5.50 20.66 45.52
C ASN A 361 -6.79 20.74 44.69
N GLU A 362 -7.31 21.95 44.51
CA GLU A 362 -8.43 22.20 43.62
C GLU A 362 -8.03 23.18 42.53
N LEU A 363 -8.55 22.96 41.32
CA LEU A 363 -8.56 23.98 40.26
C LEU A 363 -9.60 25.02 40.65
N GLN A 364 -9.15 26.25 40.89
CA GLN A 364 -10.02 27.39 41.22
C GLN A 364 -10.06 28.32 40.02
N PHE A 365 -11.25 28.54 39.46
CA PHE A 365 -11.49 29.39 38.30
C PHE A 365 -11.78 30.83 38.78
N ALA A 366 -11.08 31.80 38.15
CA ALA A 366 -11.21 33.21 38.47
C ALA A 366 -12.12 33.93 37.47
N GLY A 367 -12.86 34.98 37.94
CA GLY A 367 -13.71 35.81 37.10
C GLY A 367 -15.15 35.31 36.97
N ASN A 368 -15.94 35.94 36.09
CA ASN A 368 -17.35 35.59 35.83
C ASN A 368 -17.50 34.37 34.91
N SER A 369 -16.50 33.49 34.89
CA SER A 369 -16.52 32.27 34.05
C SER A 369 -17.36 31.22 34.80
N GLU A 370 -18.61 31.05 34.38
CA GLU A 370 -19.49 30.02 34.87
C GLU A 370 -19.15 28.66 34.29
N VAL A 371 -18.00 28.08 34.71
CA VAL A 371 -17.60 26.73 34.27
C VAL A 371 -18.58 25.71 34.85
N LYS A 372 -19.25 24.97 33.96
CA LYS A 372 -20.26 23.96 34.34
C LYS A 372 -19.62 22.59 34.54
N SER A 373 -18.80 22.17 33.64
CA SER A 373 -18.17 20.85 33.64
C SER A 373 -16.72 20.87 33.21
N ILE A 374 -15.97 19.87 33.64
CA ILE A 374 -14.55 19.72 33.29
C ILE A 374 -14.22 18.24 33.01
N LYS A 375 -13.34 18.02 32.04
CA LYS A 375 -12.68 16.73 31.75
C LYS A 375 -11.18 16.95 31.80
N ILE A 376 -10.44 16.09 32.49
CA ILE A 376 -9.01 16.18 32.67
C ILE A 376 -8.31 14.98 31.98
N TYR A 377 -7.34 15.26 31.20
CA TYR A 377 -6.56 14.27 30.45
C TYR A 377 -5.10 14.29 30.91
N SER A 378 -4.47 13.11 30.97
CA SER A 378 -3.03 13.00 31.13
C SER A 378 -2.29 13.53 29.91
N ALA A 379 -0.97 13.73 30.02
CA ALA A 379 -0.11 14.10 28.89
C ALA A 379 -0.15 13.08 27.71
N SER A 380 -0.54 11.83 28.00
CA SER A 380 -0.74 10.77 26.97
C SER A 380 -2.14 10.76 26.36
N GLY A 381 -3.02 11.74 26.69
CA GLY A 381 -4.37 11.86 26.16
C GLY A 381 -5.44 10.99 26.84
N ASN A 382 -5.10 10.24 27.89
CA ASN A 382 -6.08 9.44 28.62
C ASN A 382 -6.93 10.31 29.55
N LEU A 383 -8.26 10.13 29.54
CA LEU A 383 -9.17 10.76 30.50
C LEU A 383 -8.86 10.22 31.90
N VAL A 384 -8.46 11.09 32.82
CA VAL A 384 -8.05 10.71 34.20
C VAL A 384 -8.98 11.26 35.26
N ASN A 385 -9.80 12.29 34.98
CA ASN A 385 -10.81 12.82 35.88
C ASN A 385 -11.87 13.59 35.08
N GLN A 386 -13.12 13.64 35.59
CA GLN A 386 -14.17 14.45 35.00
C GLN A 386 -15.29 14.74 36.04
N GLY A 387 -16.01 15.82 35.84
CA GLY A 387 -17.16 16.14 36.66
C GLY A 387 -17.68 17.56 36.49
N THR A 388 -18.64 17.92 37.35
CA THR A 388 -19.21 19.27 37.42
C THR A 388 -18.37 20.16 38.34
N VAL A 389 -18.18 21.41 37.94
CA VAL A 389 -17.52 22.42 38.73
C VAL A 389 -18.53 23.00 39.75
N LYS A 390 -18.16 23.09 41.00
CA LYS A 390 -19.00 23.66 42.09
C LYS A 390 -18.29 24.85 42.69
N ASN A 391 -18.99 25.97 42.84
CA ASN A 391 -18.42 27.20 43.41
C ASN A 391 -17.11 27.61 42.78
N ASN A 392 -17.02 27.48 41.44
CA ASN A 392 -15.80 27.75 40.66
C ASN A 392 -14.58 26.90 41.06
N ARG A 393 -14.79 25.72 41.67
CA ARG A 393 -13.71 24.81 42.10
C ARG A 393 -13.93 23.38 41.58
N PHE A 394 -12.83 22.71 41.32
CA PHE A 394 -12.84 21.30 40.95
C PHE A 394 -11.68 20.57 41.62
N ASN A 395 -11.99 19.51 42.35
CA ASN A 395 -11.02 18.76 43.15
C ASN A 395 -10.14 17.89 42.25
N ILE A 396 -8.82 18.03 42.38
CA ILE A 396 -7.79 17.27 41.67
C ILE A 396 -6.85 16.51 42.63
N SER A 397 -7.23 16.32 43.88
CA SER A 397 -6.39 15.66 44.90
C SER A 397 -6.00 14.23 44.51
N ALA A 398 -6.90 13.51 43.81
CA ALA A 398 -6.67 12.14 43.35
C ALA A 398 -5.70 12.01 42.19
N LEU A 399 -5.32 13.11 41.52
CA LEU A 399 -4.33 13.05 40.43
C LEU A 399 -2.92 12.94 41.01
N ALA A 400 -2.07 12.16 40.37
CA ALA A 400 -0.64 12.12 40.68
C ALA A 400 0.06 13.43 40.28
N THR A 401 1.29 13.67 40.76
CA THR A 401 2.15 14.75 40.27
C THR A 401 2.39 14.56 38.74
N GLY A 402 2.19 15.62 37.98
CA GLY A 402 2.33 15.51 36.51
C GLY A 402 1.73 16.68 35.74
N VAL A 403 1.81 16.56 34.42
CA VAL A 403 1.25 17.51 33.46
C VAL A 403 -0.11 17.02 32.99
N TYR A 404 -1.09 17.88 33.00
CA TYR A 404 -2.47 17.60 32.61
C TYR A 404 -3.03 18.68 31.71
N ILE A 405 -3.98 18.27 30.87
CA ILE A 405 -4.79 19.17 30.04
C ILE A 405 -6.23 19.02 30.52
N PHE A 406 -6.91 20.11 30.76
CA PHE A 406 -8.34 20.07 30.99
C PHE A 406 -9.15 20.74 29.89
N VAL A 407 -10.33 20.21 29.64
CA VAL A 407 -11.35 20.77 28.75
C VAL A 407 -12.54 21.13 29.66
N SER A 408 -12.92 22.41 29.67
CA SER A 408 -14.08 22.88 30.42
C SER A 408 -15.18 23.37 29.49
N GLU A 409 -16.43 23.17 29.90
CA GLU A 409 -17.64 23.64 29.25
C GLU A 409 -18.36 24.64 30.17
N ASP A 410 -18.77 25.81 29.67
CA ASP A 410 -19.57 26.78 30.41
C ASP A 410 -21.08 26.50 30.30
N ASN A 411 -21.90 27.28 30.98
CA ASN A 411 -23.36 27.17 30.95
C ASN A 411 -23.98 27.49 29.56
N LYS A 412 -23.24 28.07 28.66
CA LYS A 412 -23.65 28.41 27.29
C LYS A 412 -23.16 27.38 26.25
N GLY A 413 -22.46 26.32 26.70
CA GLY A 413 -21.90 25.29 25.83
C GLY A 413 -20.56 25.70 25.20
N ALA A 414 -19.95 26.82 25.58
CA ALA A 414 -18.62 27.18 25.06
C ALA A 414 -17.57 26.30 25.74
N VAL A 415 -16.65 25.81 24.92
CA VAL A 415 -15.59 24.89 25.34
C VAL A 415 -14.24 25.63 25.37
N THR A 416 -13.53 25.47 26.48
CA THR A 416 -12.19 26.05 26.69
C THR A 416 -11.22 24.96 27.13
N GLN A 417 -10.01 25.00 26.64
CA GLN A 417 -8.95 24.05 26.99
C GLN A 417 -7.78 24.80 27.65
N SER A 418 -7.19 24.21 28.67
CA SER A 418 -5.98 24.73 29.30
C SER A 418 -5.10 23.63 29.89
N LYS A 419 -3.83 23.94 30.10
CA LYS A 419 -2.83 23.05 30.66
C LYS A 419 -2.50 23.46 32.10
N PHE A 420 -2.33 22.48 32.99
CA PHE A 420 -1.83 22.72 34.34
C PHE A 420 -0.78 21.67 34.74
N ILE A 421 0.01 22.02 35.74
CA ILE A 421 0.99 21.14 36.36
C ILE A 421 0.59 20.93 37.79
N LYS A 422 0.30 19.68 38.18
CA LYS A 422 0.13 19.30 39.60
C LYS A 422 1.53 18.97 40.15
N LYS A 423 1.91 19.69 41.20
CA LYS A 423 3.16 19.46 41.95
C LYS A 423 2.98 18.46 43.07
#